data_ac61d6e9b67854700b5322fa8e5ce47e
#
_entry.id   ac61d6e9b67854700b5322fa8e5ce47e
#
_cell.length_a   1.000
_cell.length_b   1.000
_cell.length_c   1.000
_cell.angle_alpha   90.00
_cell.angle_beta   90.00
_cell.angle_gamma   90.00
#
_symmetry.space_group_name_H-M   'P 1'
#
loop_
_entity.id
_entity.type
_entity.pdbx_description
1 polymer ?
#
loop_
_entity_poly.entity_id
_entity_poly.type
_entity_poly.pdbx_seq_one_letter_code
_entity_poly.pdbx_strand_id
1 'polypeptide(L)'
;VIQRAPVVGAKVVAVDAAAALQVPGVRQVITVPGRPDVLGGNQEGVAVLADNYWAAHQGRERLKVQWSDSPLTGFDSDELVKAQAAALTDKGAQRVSAMAAGDVSGQWPNAAKLLEADYRMPYKVQNPLEPICITAQVKDGAITYWGGVQVPSSALEAAQTVCRIAKDKVTINEMVSGGSFGAREAKYWLFEVAYLAQQARVPVKLMNSREDEMCSLFMHPATLHRAKGALNAQGRLTALQLEAVSPASPEQWEPGYFERPDKMDYSTTEAITAWDFAYRPANLDLTWVRHESQVPSGWYRSVSFIPNVFAVESFMDELAHGAGQDPLAFRLANMQDRPRHVAVLKSAAERAGWDQPLPDGTALGIATNQGYTSFIAIVARVSKQDGAIKVEKLTCVVDCGLAVSPGGVEEQIYGGLMWGLGHALFDRLD
;
A
#
# COMPACT_ATOMS: atom_id res chain seq x y z
N VAL A 1 3.38 -19.92 16.72
CA VAL A 1 4.21 -19.00 15.93
C VAL A 1 4.89 -19.75 14.80
N ILE A 2 5.25 -19.08 13.72
CA ILE A 2 5.95 -19.69 12.58
C ILE A 2 7.30 -18.99 12.37
N GLN A 3 8.36 -19.78 12.22
CA GLN A 3 9.61 -19.33 11.63
C GLN A 3 9.45 -19.43 10.12
N ARG A 4 9.26 -18.30 9.44
CA ARG A 4 9.13 -18.24 7.98
C ARG A 4 10.50 -18.14 7.33
N ALA A 5 10.58 -18.49 6.04
CA ALA A 5 11.79 -18.31 5.25
C ALA A 5 12.25 -16.84 5.29
N PRO A 6 13.53 -16.58 5.46
CA PRO A 6 14.05 -15.20 5.55
C PRO A 6 14.02 -14.46 4.23
N VAL A 7 13.94 -15.19 3.12
CA VAL A 7 13.82 -14.65 1.76
C VAL A 7 12.65 -15.31 1.06
N VAL A 8 11.80 -14.51 0.42
CA VAL A 8 10.64 -15.01 -0.35
C VAL A 8 11.09 -16.07 -1.36
N GLY A 9 10.39 -17.23 -1.38
CA GLY A 9 10.69 -18.34 -2.28
C GLY A 9 11.74 -19.34 -1.78
N ALA A 10 12.46 -19.06 -0.69
CA ALA A 10 13.34 -20.06 -0.07
C ALA A 10 12.50 -21.18 0.58
N LYS A 11 13.06 -22.40 0.60
CA LYS A 11 12.40 -23.61 1.09
C LYS A 11 13.12 -24.18 2.29
N VAL A 12 12.40 -24.92 3.12
CA VAL A 12 12.95 -25.67 4.24
C VAL A 12 13.75 -26.87 3.71
N VAL A 13 15.06 -26.90 3.96
CA VAL A 13 15.94 -28.02 3.59
C VAL A 13 16.07 -29.01 4.75
N ALA A 14 16.27 -28.50 5.96
CA ALA A 14 16.38 -29.32 7.17
C ALA A 14 15.92 -28.54 8.41
N VAL A 15 15.42 -29.25 9.41
CA VAL A 15 14.98 -28.70 10.70
C VAL A 15 15.61 -29.47 11.83
N ASP A 16 16.36 -28.80 12.69
CA ASP A 16 16.74 -29.33 14.02
C ASP A 16 15.82 -28.67 15.06
N ALA A 17 14.87 -29.43 15.56
CA ALA A 17 13.88 -29.02 16.55
C ALA A 17 14.23 -29.49 17.98
N ALA A 18 15.34 -30.18 18.18
CA ALA A 18 15.65 -30.83 19.47
C ALA A 18 15.66 -29.84 20.63
N ALA A 19 16.33 -28.70 20.48
CA ALA A 19 16.39 -27.64 21.50
C ALA A 19 15.04 -26.93 21.69
N ALA A 20 14.25 -26.76 20.63
CA ALA A 20 12.93 -26.16 20.70
C ALA A 20 11.95 -27.04 21.50
N LEU A 21 11.96 -28.35 21.28
CA LEU A 21 11.13 -29.32 21.99
C LEU A 21 11.43 -29.45 23.47
N GLN A 22 12.63 -29.01 23.93
CA GLN A 22 13.00 -28.97 25.36
C GLN A 22 12.45 -27.73 26.09
N VAL A 23 11.87 -26.76 25.36
CA VAL A 23 11.27 -25.59 26.01
C VAL A 23 9.97 -26.00 26.72
N PRO A 24 9.84 -25.73 28.03
CA PRO A 24 8.63 -26.07 28.77
C PRO A 24 7.38 -25.47 28.10
N GLY A 25 6.39 -26.32 27.84
CA GLY A 25 5.14 -25.92 27.18
C GLY A 25 5.13 -26.07 25.66
N VAL A 26 6.28 -26.29 25.01
CA VAL A 26 6.31 -26.65 23.59
C VAL A 26 5.77 -28.07 23.40
N ARG A 27 4.88 -28.24 22.45
CA ARG A 27 4.18 -29.52 22.20
C ARG A 27 4.57 -30.15 20.88
N GLN A 28 4.68 -29.35 19.82
CA GLN A 28 4.93 -29.84 18.46
C GLN A 28 5.75 -28.83 17.66
N VAL A 29 6.51 -29.35 16.71
CA VAL A 29 7.14 -28.58 15.63
C VAL A 29 6.64 -29.16 14.31
N ILE A 30 6.07 -28.34 13.44
CA ILE A 30 5.43 -28.74 12.19
C ILE A 30 5.97 -27.90 11.05
N THR A 31 6.44 -28.54 9.97
CA THR A 31 6.76 -27.80 8.74
C THR A 31 5.47 -27.40 8.03
N VAL A 32 5.35 -26.12 7.71
CA VAL A 32 4.23 -25.53 6.98
C VAL A 32 4.62 -25.42 5.52
N PRO A 33 3.91 -26.10 4.60
CA PRO A 33 4.24 -26.02 3.17
C PRO A 33 3.90 -24.64 2.62
N GLY A 34 4.74 -24.15 1.71
CA GLY A 34 4.46 -22.93 0.96
C GLY A 34 3.40 -23.14 -0.14
N ARG A 35 2.85 -22.03 -0.61
CA ARG A 35 1.91 -21.96 -1.74
C ARG A 35 2.57 -21.24 -2.92
N PRO A 36 3.49 -21.89 -3.66
CA PRO A 36 4.23 -21.25 -4.75
C PRO A 36 3.35 -21.00 -6.00
N ASP A 37 2.16 -21.59 -6.05
CA ASP A 37 1.16 -21.41 -7.09
C ASP A 37 0.48 -20.03 -7.06
N VAL A 38 0.63 -19.32 -5.94
CA VAL A 38 0.14 -17.94 -5.75
C VAL A 38 1.29 -17.11 -5.19
N LEU A 39 1.73 -16.09 -5.91
CA LEU A 39 2.89 -15.28 -5.50
C LEU A 39 2.69 -14.66 -4.11
N GLY A 40 1.48 -14.20 -3.80
CA GLY A 40 1.09 -13.75 -2.47
C GLY A 40 0.68 -14.87 -1.50
N GLY A 41 0.92 -16.14 -1.85
CA GLY A 41 0.67 -17.29 -0.98
C GLY A 41 1.65 -17.34 0.19
N ASN A 42 1.34 -18.20 1.18
CA ASN A 42 2.24 -18.37 2.31
C ASN A 42 3.58 -19.00 1.88
N GLN A 43 4.66 -18.52 2.51
CA GLN A 43 5.98 -19.08 2.35
C GLN A 43 6.11 -20.39 3.15
N GLU A 44 7.06 -21.25 2.77
CA GLU A 44 7.45 -22.35 3.63
C GLU A 44 7.91 -21.83 4.99
N GLY A 45 7.61 -22.59 6.03
CA GLY A 45 7.98 -22.21 7.38
C GLY A 45 7.96 -23.39 8.32
N VAL A 46 8.41 -23.16 9.55
CA VAL A 46 8.41 -24.14 10.63
C VAL A 46 7.63 -23.57 11.81
N ALA A 47 6.48 -24.18 12.10
CA ALA A 47 5.62 -23.77 13.20
C ALA A 47 6.05 -24.43 14.50
N VAL A 48 6.07 -23.67 15.58
CA VAL A 48 6.18 -24.17 16.95
C VAL A 48 4.83 -23.98 17.64
N LEU A 49 4.24 -25.10 18.06
CA LEU A 49 3.00 -25.14 18.81
C LEU A 49 3.31 -25.36 20.29
N ALA A 50 2.69 -24.58 21.14
CA ALA A 50 2.93 -24.60 22.58
C ALA A 50 1.64 -24.25 23.36
N ASP A 51 1.67 -24.43 24.67
CA ASP A 51 0.54 -24.12 25.56
C ASP A 51 0.20 -22.61 25.62
N ASN A 52 1.18 -21.75 25.29
CA ASN A 52 1.02 -20.31 25.24
C ASN A 52 2.02 -19.66 24.27
N TYR A 53 1.78 -18.39 23.93
CA TYR A 53 2.59 -17.62 22.97
C TYR A 53 4.07 -17.55 23.38
N TRP A 54 4.35 -17.30 24.66
CA TRP A 54 5.72 -17.13 25.13
C TRP A 54 6.55 -18.41 24.96
N ALA A 55 5.99 -19.56 25.34
CA ALA A 55 6.64 -20.85 25.14
C ALA A 55 6.86 -21.15 23.64
N ALA A 56 5.90 -20.83 22.79
CA ALA A 56 6.02 -20.97 21.34
C ALA A 56 7.13 -20.08 20.77
N HIS A 57 7.19 -18.81 21.23
CA HIS A 57 8.24 -17.86 20.83
C HIS A 57 9.63 -18.33 21.26
N GLN A 58 9.79 -18.72 22.53
CA GLN A 58 11.05 -19.27 23.03
C GLN A 58 11.48 -20.55 22.30
N GLY A 59 10.51 -21.38 21.90
CA GLY A 59 10.78 -22.55 21.06
C GLY A 59 11.27 -22.14 19.66
N ARG A 60 10.65 -21.14 19.04
CA ARG A 60 11.05 -20.59 17.74
C ARG A 60 12.51 -20.10 17.75
N GLU A 61 12.90 -19.36 18.78
CA GLU A 61 14.26 -18.84 18.93
C GLU A 61 15.33 -19.94 19.05
N ARG A 62 14.91 -21.17 19.38
CA ARG A 62 15.80 -22.34 19.51
C ARG A 62 15.76 -23.29 18.31
N LEU A 63 14.92 -22.99 17.32
CA LEU A 63 14.93 -23.74 16.07
C LEU A 63 16.20 -23.46 15.28
N LYS A 64 16.74 -24.51 14.66
CA LYS A 64 17.76 -24.37 13.63
C LYS A 64 17.17 -24.86 12.32
N VAL A 65 16.91 -23.94 11.42
CA VAL A 65 16.33 -24.24 10.10
C VAL A 65 17.38 -23.94 9.04
N GLN A 66 17.61 -24.90 8.16
CA GLN A 66 18.41 -24.70 6.95
C GLN A 66 17.46 -24.38 5.80
N TRP A 67 17.74 -23.28 5.12
CA TRP A 67 16.95 -22.78 4.01
C TRP A 67 17.70 -22.98 2.69
N SER A 68 16.96 -23.19 1.60
CA SER A 68 17.52 -23.15 0.25
C SER A 68 17.84 -21.73 -0.18
N ASP A 69 18.60 -21.59 -1.26
CA ASP A 69 18.64 -20.34 -2.01
C ASP A 69 17.25 -19.97 -2.58
N SER A 70 17.07 -18.71 -2.86
CA SER A 70 15.87 -18.13 -3.45
C SER A 70 16.24 -17.28 -4.68
N PRO A 71 15.35 -17.16 -5.68
CA PRO A 71 15.51 -16.21 -6.77
C PRO A 71 15.67 -14.74 -6.32
N LEU A 72 15.20 -14.43 -5.10
CA LEU A 72 15.33 -13.10 -4.49
C LEU A 72 16.56 -12.97 -3.57
N THR A 73 17.42 -13.98 -3.49
CA THR A 73 18.70 -13.84 -2.77
C THR A 73 19.53 -12.75 -3.44
N GLY A 74 19.85 -11.69 -2.69
CA GLY A 74 20.56 -10.51 -3.20
C GLY A 74 19.65 -9.48 -3.91
N PHE A 75 18.32 -9.55 -3.74
CA PHE A 75 17.43 -8.48 -4.17
C PHE A 75 17.88 -7.14 -3.55
N ASP A 76 17.88 -6.10 -4.37
CA ASP A 76 18.33 -4.76 -4.01
C ASP A 76 17.30 -3.72 -4.46
N SER A 77 16.86 -2.87 -3.55
CA SER A 77 15.84 -1.85 -3.80
C SER A 77 16.31 -0.76 -4.76
N ASP A 78 17.61 -0.43 -4.77
CA ASP A 78 18.15 0.55 -5.70
C ASP A 78 18.22 -0.02 -7.14
N GLU A 79 18.49 -1.31 -7.29
CA GLU A 79 18.42 -1.97 -8.60
C GLU A 79 16.97 -2.04 -9.11
N LEU A 80 15.99 -2.26 -8.23
CA LEU A 80 14.57 -2.16 -8.61
C LEU A 80 14.22 -0.77 -9.14
N VAL A 81 14.67 0.29 -8.48
CA VAL A 81 14.43 1.66 -8.94
C VAL A 81 15.05 1.91 -10.33
N LYS A 82 16.25 1.40 -10.58
CA LYS A 82 16.88 1.48 -11.91
C LYS A 82 16.08 0.72 -12.97
N ALA A 83 15.58 -0.45 -12.63
CA ALA A 83 14.74 -1.26 -13.52
C ALA A 83 13.39 -0.56 -13.81
N GLN A 84 12.75 0.04 -12.81
CA GLN A 84 11.54 0.85 -13.00
C GLN A 84 11.81 2.07 -13.89
N ALA A 85 12.94 2.76 -13.70
CA ALA A 85 13.33 3.87 -14.56
C ALA A 85 13.60 3.43 -16.01
N ALA A 86 14.20 2.26 -16.22
CA ALA A 86 14.40 1.69 -17.55
C ALA A 86 13.08 1.34 -18.24
N ALA A 87 12.06 0.88 -17.49
CA ALA A 87 10.73 0.56 -18.03
C ALA A 87 10.04 1.80 -18.64
N LEU A 88 10.34 3.01 -18.17
CA LEU A 88 9.81 4.25 -18.76
C LEU A 88 10.28 4.47 -20.20
N THR A 89 11.45 3.97 -20.57
CA THR A 89 12.03 4.11 -21.92
C THR A 89 11.89 2.85 -22.75
N ASP A 90 11.52 1.73 -22.16
CA ASP A 90 11.29 0.46 -22.87
C ASP A 90 10.00 0.54 -23.68
N LYS A 91 10.12 0.42 -25.01
CA LYS A 91 8.98 0.36 -25.94
C LYS A 91 8.19 -0.94 -25.83
N GLY A 92 8.77 -1.99 -25.28
CA GLY A 92 8.12 -3.28 -25.03
C GLY A 92 7.32 -3.32 -23.73
N ALA A 93 7.51 -2.35 -22.82
CA ALA A 93 6.77 -2.30 -21.57
C ALA A 93 5.26 -2.11 -21.82
N GLN A 94 4.45 -2.87 -21.08
CA GLN A 94 2.99 -2.72 -21.15
C GLN A 94 2.61 -1.34 -20.59
N ARG A 95 1.92 -0.55 -21.42
CA ARG A 95 1.39 0.77 -21.04
C ARG A 95 -0.13 0.77 -21.16
N VAL A 96 -0.79 1.29 -20.14
CA VAL A 96 -2.24 1.39 -20.12
C VAL A 96 -2.60 2.84 -19.79
N SER A 97 -3.29 3.51 -20.72
CA SER A 97 -3.76 4.87 -20.52
C SER A 97 -4.89 4.88 -19.50
N ALA A 98 -4.67 5.55 -18.38
CA ALA A 98 -5.70 5.80 -17.37
C ALA A 98 -6.59 6.99 -17.76
N MET A 99 -5.98 8.01 -18.38
CA MET A 99 -6.69 9.17 -18.90
C MET A 99 -5.84 9.88 -19.95
N ALA A 100 -6.44 10.25 -21.07
CA ALA A 100 -5.79 11.04 -22.11
C ALA A 100 -6.73 12.11 -22.68
N ALA A 101 -6.17 13.25 -23.08
CA ALA A 101 -6.84 14.33 -23.78
C ALA A 101 -5.84 15.13 -24.61
N GLY A 102 -6.25 15.60 -25.78
CA GLY A 102 -5.43 16.43 -26.66
C GLY A 102 -4.16 15.76 -27.17
N ASP A 103 -3.08 16.54 -27.36
CA ASP A 103 -1.77 16.08 -27.78
C ASP A 103 -0.68 16.70 -26.89
N VAL A 104 -0.20 15.92 -25.91
CA VAL A 104 0.84 16.38 -24.99
C VAL A 104 2.18 16.57 -25.70
N SER A 105 2.50 15.69 -26.66
CA SER A 105 3.79 15.70 -27.34
C SER A 105 3.98 16.94 -28.22
N GLY A 106 2.93 17.38 -28.86
CA GLY A 106 2.90 18.61 -29.65
C GLY A 106 3.06 19.91 -28.83
N GLN A 107 2.90 19.84 -27.50
CA GLN A 107 3.06 20.99 -26.63
C GLN A 107 4.50 21.22 -26.17
N TRP A 108 5.34 20.18 -26.12
CA TRP A 108 6.71 20.30 -25.60
C TRP A 108 7.57 21.32 -26.33
N PRO A 109 7.59 21.36 -27.70
CA PRO A 109 8.42 22.33 -28.43
C PRO A 109 7.96 23.79 -28.24
N ASN A 110 6.69 24.01 -27.89
CA ASN A 110 6.06 25.32 -27.77
C ASN A 110 5.96 25.82 -26.33
N ALA A 111 6.45 25.04 -25.36
CA ALA A 111 6.44 25.41 -23.96
C ALA A 111 7.37 26.58 -23.69
N ALA A 112 6.88 27.63 -23.01
CA ALA A 112 7.73 28.68 -22.48
C ALA A 112 8.62 28.15 -21.34
N LYS A 113 8.10 27.18 -20.58
CA LYS A 113 8.84 26.44 -19.57
C LYS A 113 8.40 24.97 -19.56
N LEU A 114 9.37 24.08 -19.55
CA LEU A 114 9.17 22.64 -19.45
C LEU A 114 9.79 22.15 -18.14
N LEU A 115 9.00 21.45 -17.35
CA LEU A 115 9.45 20.80 -16.10
C LEU A 115 9.29 19.30 -16.21
N GLU A 116 10.22 18.58 -15.60
CA GLU A 116 10.17 17.11 -15.49
C GLU A 116 10.74 16.72 -14.12
N ALA A 117 10.08 15.77 -13.44
CA ALA A 117 10.50 15.29 -12.12
C ALA A 117 10.12 13.81 -11.93
N ASP A 118 10.96 13.10 -11.18
CA ASP A 118 10.73 11.72 -10.76
C ASP A 118 10.38 11.68 -9.27
N TYR A 119 9.32 10.91 -8.94
CA TYR A 119 8.87 10.67 -7.57
C TYR A 119 8.91 9.19 -7.26
N ARG A 120 9.41 8.82 -6.09
CA ARG A 120 9.61 7.44 -5.69
C ARG A 120 8.89 7.16 -4.39
N MET A 121 8.21 6.01 -4.32
CA MET A 121 7.63 5.48 -3.10
C MET A 121 8.29 4.12 -2.82
N PRO A 122 8.92 3.93 -1.63
CA PRO A 122 9.48 2.63 -1.25
C PRO A 122 8.35 1.63 -0.89
N TYR A 123 8.70 0.37 -0.71
CA TYR A 123 7.79 -0.60 -0.10
C TYR A 123 7.32 -0.13 1.27
N LYS A 124 6.06 -0.45 1.62
CA LYS A 124 5.47 -0.09 2.92
C LYS A 124 4.61 -1.24 3.46
N VAL A 125 4.72 -1.49 4.76
CA VAL A 125 3.89 -2.48 5.46
C VAL A 125 2.78 -1.80 6.25
N GLN A 126 1.65 -2.49 6.40
CA GLN A 126 0.45 -1.95 7.04
C GLN A 126 0.60 -1.78 8.56
N ASN A 127 1.38 -2.62 9.21
CA ASN A 127 1.69 -2.56 10.64
C ASN A 127 0.50 -2.24 11.56
N PRO A 128 -0.62 -3.00 11.49
CA PRO A 128 -1.73 -2.79 12.41
C PRO A 128 -1.24 -2.88 13.85
N LEU A 129 -1.83 -2.12 14.76
CA LEU A 129 -1.41 -2.11 16.17
C LEU A 129 -1.50 -3.49 16.80
N GLU A 130 -2.55 -4.25 16.47
CA GLU A 130 -2.63 -5.69 16.75
C GLU A 130 -2.04 -6.48 15.58
N PRO A 131 -0.87 -7.16 15.75
CA PRO A 131 -0.37 -8.08 14.75
C PRO A 131 -1.41 -9.14 14.39
N ILE A 132 -1.32 -9.70 13.18
CA ILE A 132 -2.29 -10.71 12.73
C ILE A 132 -2.34 -11.86 13.72
N CYS A 133 -3.52 -12.14 14.23
CA CYS A 133 -3.80 -13.33 15.04
C CYS A 133 -5.16 -13.92 14.66
N ILE A 134 -5.23 -15.26 14.63
CA ILE A 134 -6.44 -16.00 14.33
C ILE A 134 -6.39 -17.37 14.97
N THR A 135 -7.55 -17.85 15.38
CA THR A 135 -7.73 -19.24 15.86
C THR A 135 -8.50 -20.05 14.82
N ALA A 136 -8.09 -21.28 14.57
CA ALA A 136 -8.86 -22.23 13.80
C ALA A 136 -8.96 -23.57 14.53
N GLN A 137 -10.07 -24.27 14.32
CA GLN A 137 -10.30 -25.64 14.75
C GLN A 137 -10.90 -26.47 13.62
N VAL A 138 -10.26 -27.58 13.30
CA VAL A 138 -10.81 -28.60 12.40
C VAL A 138 -11.36 -29.74 13.26
N LYS A 139 -12.65 -30.00 13.15
CA LYS A 139 -13.33 -31.04 13.90
C LYS A 139 -14.52 -31.61 13.10
N ASP A 140 -14.70 -32.92 13.11
CA ASP A 140 -15.84 -33.63 12.51
C ASP A 140 -16.12 -33.24 11.05
N GLY A 141 -15.05 -33.00 10.26
CA GLY A 141 -15.15 -32.61 8.84
C GLY A 141 -15.61 -31.17 8.61
N ALA A 142 -15.59 -30.33 9.63
CA ALA A 142 -15.87 -28.90 9.59
C ALA A 142 -14.68 -28.08 10.10
N ILE A 143 -14.63 -26.80 9.76
CA ILE A 143 -13.65 -25.85 10.29
C ILE A 143 -14.36 -24.62 10.85
N THR A 144 -13.89 -24.17 12.01
CA THR A 144 -14.34 -22.92 12.63
C THR A 144 -13.15 -22.00 12.81
N TYR A 145 -13.31 -20.74 12.39
CA TYR A 145 -12.34 -19.66 12.60
C TYR A 145 -12.88 -18.67 13.65
N TRP A 146 -11.96 -18.08 14.42
CA TRP A 146 -12.21 -16.95 15.33
C TRP A 146 -11.11 -15.93 15.13
N GLY A 147 -11.44 -14.72 14.66
CA GLY A 147 -10.51 -13.63 14.42
C GLY A 147 -11.09 -12.53 13.54
N GLY A 148 -10.39 -11.44 13.36
CA GLY A 148 -10.76 -10.38 12.42
C GLY A 148 -10.31 -10.75 11.01
N VAL A 149 -11.24 -10.99 10.11
CA VAL A 149 -11.00 -11.38 8.71
C VAL A 149 -11.58 -10.31 7.79
N GLN A 150 -10.74 -9.54 7.11
CA GLN A 150 -11.22 -8.46 6.24
C GLN A 150 -12.01 -8.98 5.04
N VAL A 151 -11.62 -10.15 4.50
CA VAL A 151 -12.27 -10.81 3.37
C VAL A 151 -12.71 -12.23 3.76
N PRO A 152 -13.92 -12.42 4.30
CA PRO A 152 -14.38 -13.72 4.77
C PRO A 152 -14.36 -14.83 3.73
N SER A 153 -14.55 -14.51 2.44
CA SER A 153 -14.44 -15.49 1.35
C SER A 153 -13.05 -16.15 1.26
N SER A 154 -12.00 -15.48 1.70
CA SER A 154 -10.65 -16.05 1.75
C SER A 154 -10.52 -17.18 2.78
N ALA A 155 -11.28 -17.15 3.88
CA ALA A 155 -11.33 -18.25 4.83
C ALA A 155 -12.05 -19.49 4.25
N LEU A 156 -13.09 -19.27 3.42
CA LEU A 156 -13.75 -20.36 2.69
C LEU A 156 -12.79 -21.01 1.69
N GLU A 157 -12.02 -20.21 0.97
CA GLU A 157 -11.00 -20.68 0.02
C GLU A 157 -9.91 -21.48 0.75
N ALA A 158 -9.40 -20.97 1.88
CA ALA A 158 -8.39 -21.66 2.69
C ALA A 158 -8.90 -23.03 3.19
N ALA A 159 -10.14 -23.09 3.67
CA ALA A 159 -10.76 -24.33 4.13
C ALA A 159 -10.87 -25.38 3.01
N GLN A 160 -11.32 -24.96 1.82
CA GLN A 160 -11.44 -25.86 0.66
C GLN A 160 -10.07 -26.33 0.17
N THR A 161 -9.14 -25.42 0.00
CA THR A 161 -7.83 -25.69 -0.62
C THR A 161 -6.93 -26.52 0.30
N VAL A 162 -6.86 -26.15 1.58
CA VAL A 162 -5.95 -26.77 2.54
C VAL A 162 -6.56 -28.00 3.18
N CYS A 163 -7.80 -27.90 3.68
CA CYS A 163 -8.45 -28.95 4.47
C CYS A 163 -9.41 -29.81 3.65
N ARG A 164 -9.72 -29.44 2.40
CA ARG A 164 -10.74 -30.08 1.55
C ARG A 164 -12.13 -30.06 2.20
N ILE A 165 -12.42 -29.03 2.99
CA ILE A 165 -13.70 -28.83 3.67
C ILE A 165 -14.62 -28.00 2.76
N ALA A 166 -15.87 -28.45 2.60
CA ALA A 166 -16.87 -27.75 1.80
C ALA A 166 -17.28 -26.42 2.46
N LYS A 167 -17.67 -25.42 1.64
CA LYS A 167 -17.98 -24.05 2.11
C LYS A 167 -19.10 -24.01 3.16
N ASP A 168 -20.09 -24.87 3.04
CA ASP A 168 -21.22 -24.98 3.98
C ASP A 168 -20.84 -25.55 5.36
N LYS A 169 -19.61 -26.07 5.49
CA LYS A 169 -19.04 -26.58 6.75
C LYS A 169 -17.97 -25.64 7.34
N VAL A 170 -17.93 -24.40 6.88
CA VAL A 170 -17.02 -23.36 7.40
C VAL A 170 -17.82 -22.38 8.25
N THR A 171 -17.39 -22.19 9.47
CA THR A 171 -17.94 -21.17 10.37
C THR A 171 -16.87 -20.11 10.63
N ILE A 172 -17.22 -18.83 10.49
CA ILE A 172 -16.36 -17.70 10.78
C ILE A 172 -17.02 -16.89 11.90
N ASN A 173 -16.37 -16.86 13.06
CA ASN A 173 -16.76 -15.99 14.16
C ASN A 173 -15.88 -14.72 14.05
N GLU A 174 -16.45 -13.69 13.46
CA GLU A 174 -15.78 -12.41 13.32
C GLU A 174 -15.53 -11.76 14.69
N MET A 175 -14.30 -11.40 14.96
CA MET A 175 -13.88 -10.80 16.23
C MET A 175 -13.42 -9.37 15.99
N VAL A 176 -13.61 -8.51 16.98
CA VAL A 176 -13.02 -7.16 16.96
C VAL A 176 -11.51 -7.27 16.86
N SER A 177 -10.92 -6.51 15.95
CA SER A 177 -9.47 -6.50 15.71
C SER A 177 -8.89 -5.10 15.84
N GLY A 178 -7.61 -5.03 16.21
CA GLY A 178 -6.85 -3.79 16.39
C GLY A 178 -6.31 -3.20 15.09
N GLY A 179 -7.19 -3.11 14.07
CA GLY A 179 -6.89 -2.54 12.77
C GLY A 179 -6.53 -3.58 11.71
N SER A 180 -6.58 -3.17 10.47
CA SER A 180 -6.19 -3.96 9.29
C SER A 180 -5.32 -3.17 8.32
N PHE A 181 -5.82 -2.04 7.82
CA PHE A 181 -5.17 -1.17 6.83
C PHE A 181 -4.75 -1.91 5.55
N GLY A 182 -5.41 -3.03 5.26
CA GLY A 182 -5.09 -3.95 4.18
C GLY A 182 -4.45 -5.27 4.64
N ALA A 183 -3.72 -5.31 5.76
CA ALA A 183 -2.99 -6.51 6.19
C ALA A 183 -3.87 -7.76 6.34
N ARG A 184 -5.11 -7.60 6.83
CA ARG A 184 -6.05 -8.71 7.05
C ARG A 184 -6.81 -9.12 5.78
N GLU A 185 -6.53 -8.50 4.65
CA GLU A 185 -6.98 -8.91 3.32
C GLU A 185 -6.11 -10.03 2.75
N ALA A 186 -4.83 -10.08 3.15
CA ALA A 186 -3.93 -11.16 2.79
C ALA A 186 -4.51 -12.54 3.15
N LYS A 187 -4.27 -13.52 2.27
CA LYS A 187 -4.84 -14.88 2.43
C LYS A 187 -3.87 -15.83 3.16
N TYR A 188 -2.57 -15.58 3.14
CA TYR A 188 -1.54 -16.55 3.53
C TYR A 188 -1.72 -17.09 4.96
N TRP A 189 -2.04 -16.23 5.91
CA TRP A 189 -2.20 -16.60 7.32
C TRP A 189 -3.44 -17.47 7.58
N LEU A 190 -4.47 -17.38 6.72
CA LEU A 190 -5.65 -18.27 6.77
C LEU A 190 -5.30 -19.69 6.31
N PHE A 191 -4.47 -19.81 5.28
CA PHE A 191 -3.95 -21.10 4.85
C PHE A 191 -3.06 -21.74 5.92
N GLU A 192 -2.18 -20.96 6.53
CA GLU A 192 -1.26 -21.41 7.58
C GLU A 192 -2.04 -21.96 8.79
N VAL A 193 -3.00 -21.19 9.33
CA VAL A 193 -3.77 -21.63 10.51
C VAL A 193 -4.68 -22.82 10.22
N ALA A 194 -5.29 -22.89 9.02
CA ALA A 194 -6.10 -24.04 8.62
C ALA A 194 -5.26 -25.31 8.56
N TYR A 195 -4.08 -25.23 7.93
CA TYR A 195 -3.14 -26.34 7.87
C TYR A 195 -2.71 -26.80 9.27
N LEU A 196 -2.30 -25.86 10.12
CA LEU A 196 -1.85 -26.18 11.48
C LEU A 196 -2.95 -26.80 12.34
N ALA A 197 -4.19 -26.28 12.25
CA ALA A 197 -5.33 -26.85 12.97
C ALA A 197 -5.68 -28.28 12.51
N GLN A 198 -5.54 -28.56 11.21
CA GLN A 198 -5.73 -29.90 10.66
C GLN A 198 -4.65 -30.87 11.12
N GLN A 199 -3.37 -30.46 11.10
CA GLN A 199 -2.25 -31.30 11.51
C GLN A 199 -2.25 -31.57 13.02
N ALA A 200 -2.46 -30.52 13.81
CA ALA A 200 -2.42 -30.61 15.26
C ALA A 200 -3.65 -31.32 15.87
N ARG A 201 -4.78 -31.35 15.17
CA ARG A 201 -6.08 -31.93 15.61
C ARG A 201 -6.59 -31.34 16.93
N VAL A 202 -6.20 -30.11 17.22
CA VAL A 202 -6.64 -29.30 18.36
C VAL A 202 -6.86 -27.88 17.87
N PRO A 203 -7.61 -27.03 18.62
CA PRO A 203 -7.66 -25.61 18.30
C PRO A 203 -6.26 -25.00 18.28
N VAL A 204 -5.94 -24.24 17.23
CA VAL A 204 -4.64 -23.56 17.08
C VAL A 204 -4.88 -22.07 16.92
N LYS A 205 -4.27 -21.26 17.79
CA LYS A 205 -4.16 -19.82 17.64
C LYS A 205 -2.81 -19.46 17.02
N LEU A 206 -2.83 -19.01 15.77
CA LEU A 206 -1.67 -18.45 15.11
C LEU A 206 -1.54 -16.97 15.51
N MET A 207 -0.32 -16.57 15.90
CA MET A 207 -0.02 -15.18 16.24
C MET A 207 1.31 -14.79 15.60
N ASN A 208 1.30 -13.65 14.89
CA ASN A 208 2.52 -13.03 14.41
C ASN A 208 3.14 -12.16 15.51
N SER A 209 4.46 -12.02 15.50
CA SER A 209 5.16 -10.95 16.24
C SER A 209 5.14 -9.64 15.41
N ARG A 210 5.64 -8.55 15.98
CA ARG A 210 5.83 -7.30 15.23
C ARG A 210 6.86 -7.46 14.10
N GLU A 211 7.91 -8.22 14.36
CA GLU A 211 8.94 -8.55 13.37
C GLU A 211 8.33 -9.35 12.20
N ASP A 212 7.44 -10.30 12.50
CA ASP A 212 6.74 -11.06 11.47
C ASP A 212 5.86 -10.14 10.57
N GLU A 213 5.21 -9.12 11.16
CA GLU A 213 4.43 -8.13 10.39
C GLU A 213 5.32 -7.24 9.53
N MET A 214 6.49 -6.85 10.03
CA MET A 214 7.47 -6.05 9.27
C MET A 214 8.02 -6.80 8.06
N CYS A 215 8.03 -8.13 8.11
CA CYS A 215 8.40 -9.02 7.02
C CYS A 215 7.17 -9.53 6.25
N SER A 216 6.08 -8.78 6.24
CA SER A 216 4.81 -9.15 5.60
C SER A 216 4.99 -9.46 4.12
N LEU A 217 4.27 -10.47 3.65
CA LEU A 217 4.17 -10.83 2.23
C LEU A 217 3.12 -10.00 1.48
N PHE A 218 2.50 -9.03 2.12
CA PHE A 218 1.38 -8.24 1.57
C PHE A 218 1.63 -6.76 1.82
N MET A 219 2.70 -6.23 1.26
CA MET A 219 3.09 -4.84 1.43
C MET A 219 2.68 -3.99 0.23
N HIS A 220 2.54 -2.68 0.43
CA HIS A 220 2.39 -1.75 -0.68
C HIS A 220 3.62 -1.81 -1.58
N PRO A 221 3.47 -1.93 -2.90
CA PRO A 221 4.61 -2.02 -3.81
C PRO A 221 5.43 -0.72 -3.85
N ALA A 222 6.71 -0.86 -4.10
CA ALA A 222 7.55 0.27 -4.49
C ALA A 222 7.12 0.77 -5.88
N THR A 223 7.07 2.10 -6.06
CA THR A 223 6.62 2.74 -7.30
C THR A 223 7.54 3.87 -7.72
N LEU A 224 7.62 4.11 -9.03
CA LEU A 224 8.29 5.26 -9.62
C LEU A 224 7.29 6.02 -10.49
N HIS A 225 7.24 7.34 -10.34
CA HIS A 225 6.41 8.20 -11.17
C HIS A 225 7.30 9.21 -11.88
N ARG A 226 7.11 9.38 -13.19
CA ARG A 226 7.70 10.46 -13.96
C ARG A 226 6.61 11.42 -14.38
N ALA A 227 6.73 12.67 -13.96
CA ALA A 227 5.83 13.75 -14.31
C ALA A 227 6.51 14.73 -15.24
N LYS A 228 5.79 15.22 -16.28
CA LYS A 228 6.27 16.23 -17.22
C LYS A 228 5.16 17.24 -17.50
N GLY A 229 5.47 18.54 -17.42
CA GLY A 229 4.50 19.60 -17.59
C GLY A 229 5.01 20.77 -18.42
N ALA A 230 4.16 21.32 -19.27
CA ALA A 230 4.42 22.50 -20.09
C ALA A 230 3.65 23.70 -19.57
N LEU A 231 4.36 24.80 -19.34
CA LEU A 231 3.79 26.11 -19.04
C LEU A 231 3.93 27.04 -20.25
N ASN A 232 2.87 27.83 -20.56
CA ASN A 232 2.97 28.90 -21.53
C ASN A 232 3.61 30.16 -20.93
N ALA A 233 3.78 31.21 -21.74
CA ALA A 233 4.38 32.48 -21.31
C ALA A 233 3.62 33.20 -20.17
N GLN A 234 2.34 32.87 -19.98
CA GLN A 234 1.51 33.39 -18.89
C GLN A 234 1.53 32.50 -17.65
N GLY A 235 2.40 31.48 -17.60
CA GLY A 235 2.49 30.52 -16.50
C GLY A 235 1.28 29.58 -16.38
N ARG A 236 0.50 29.37 -17.44
CA ARG A 236 -0.63 28.42 -17.45
C ARG A 236 -0.16 27.05 -17.85
N LEU A 237 -0.67 26.02 -17.20
CA LEU A 237 -0.43 24.64 -17.56
C LEU A 237 -1.15 24.29 -18.87
N THR A 238 -0.40 23.97 -19.92
CA THR A 238 -0.91 23.63 -21.24
C THR A 238 -0.88 22.14 -21.54
N ALA A 239 0.06 21.41 -20.94
CA ALA A 239 0.14 19.96 -21.03
C ALA A 239 0.69 19.35 -19.75
N LEU A 240 0.17 18.16 -19.41
CA LEU A 240 0.64 17.34 -18.27
C LEU A 240 0.72 15.89 -18.71
N GLN A 241 1.86 15.26 -18.44
CA GLN A 241 2.06 13.82 -18.55
C GLN A 241 2.47 13.25 -17.20
N LEU A 242 1.92 12.10 -16.84
CA LEU A 242 2.36 11.30 -15.70
C LEU A 242 2.46 9.84 -16.13
N GLU A 243 3.60 9.23 -15.95
CA GLU A 243 3.82 7.80 -16.11
C GLU A 243 4.08 7.18 -14.74
N ALA A 244 3.16 6.32 -14.29
CA ALA A 244 3.24 5.62 -13.00
C ALA A 244 3.73 4.19 -13.23
N VAL A 245 4.92 3.85 -12.75
CA VAL A 245 5.54 2.52 -12.87
C VAL A 245 5.29 1.73 -11.60
N SER A 246 4.62 0.59 -11.72
CA SER A 246 4.35 -0.31 -10.60
C SER A 246 4.05 -1.74 -11.07
N PRO A 247 4.15 -2.75 -10.19
CA PRO A 247 3.64 -4.09 -10.49
C PRO A 247 2.12 -4.10 -10.50
N ALA A 248 1.56 -5.16 -11.07
CA ALA A 248 0.15 -5.47 -11.03
C ALA A 248 -0.17 -6.30 -9.78
N SER A 249 -0.43 -5.66 -8.65
CA SER A 249 -0.69 -6.36 -7.39
C SER A 249 -1.85 -7.36 -7.44
N PRO A 250 -3.01 -7.08 -8.07
CA PRO A 250 -4.10 -8.06 -8.19
C PRO A 250 -3.72 -9.35 -8.87
N GLU A 251 -2.88 -9.32 -9.90
CA GLU A 251 -2.44 -10.52 -10.63
C GLU A 251 -1.67 -11.51 -9.74
N GLN A 252 -1.02 -11.01 -8.69
CA GLN A 252 -0.29 -11.84 -7.73
C GLN A 252 -1.22 -12.66 -6.84
N TRP A 253 -2.47 -12.22 -6.66
CA TRP A 253 -3.47 -12.82 -5.77
C TRP A 253 -4.58 -13.53 -6.53
N GLU A 254 -4.87 -13.05 -7.75
CA GLU A 254 -5.92 -13.55 -8.64
C GLU A 254 -5.33 -13.69 -10.06
N PRO A 255 -4.59 -14.77 -10.34
CA PRO A 255 -4.06 -15.03 -11.68
C PRO A 255 -5.17 -14.98 -12.74
N GLY A 256 -4.92 -14.29 -13.86
CA GLY A 256 -5.93 -14.04 -14.89
C GLY A 256 -6.75 -12.77 -14.69
N TYR A 257 -6.46 -11.97 -13.66
CA TYR A 257 -7.14 -10.69 -13.44
C TYR A 257 -7.06 -9.76 -14.68
N PHE A 258 -5.96 -9.80 -15.44
CA PHE A 258 -5.73 -9.03 -16.66
C PHE A 258 -6.21 -9.68 -17.96
N GLU A 259 -6.92 -10.78 -17.89
CA GLU A 259 -7.66 -11.31 -19.08
C GLU A 259 -8.81 -10.39 -19.50
N ARG A 260 -9.08 -9.35 -18.71
CA ARG A 260 -10.03 -8.29 -19.04
C ARG A 260 -9.61 -7.53 -20.28
N PRO A 261 -10.57 -7.10 -21.16
CA PRO A 261 -10.25 -6.45 -22.42
C PRO A 261 -9.44 -5.15 -22.29
N ASP A 262 -9.68 -4.37 -21.23
CA ASP A 262 -9.02 -3.08 -20.99
C ASP A 262 -7.61 -3.22 -20.39
N LYS A 263 -7.26 -4.40 -19.87
CA LYS A 263 -6.01 -4.68 -19.16
C LYS A 263 -5.67 -3.66 -18.07
N MET A 264 -6.68 -2.94 -17.58
CA MET A 264 -6.54 -1.91 -16.58
C MET A 264 -6.50 -2.53 -15.19
N ASP A 265 -5.48 -2.21 -14.44
CA ASP A 265 -5.48 -2.39 -12.99
C ASP A 265 -5.99 -1.12 -12.32
N TYR A 266 -7.26 -1.14 -11.92
CA TYR A 266 -7.85 0.01 -11.24
C TYR A 266 -7.17 0.31 -9.90
N SER A 267 -6.59 -0.70 -9.25
CA SER A 267 -5.87 -0.51 -7.99
C SER A 267 -4.51 0.19 -8.15
N THR A 268 -3.96 0.26 -9.37
CA THR A 268 -2.73 1.01 -9.66
C THR A 268 -2.98 2.40 -10.25
N THR A 269 -4.19 2.64 -10.75
CA THR A 269 -4.55 3.89 -11.46
C THR A 269 -5.48 4.81 -10.67
N GLU A 270 -5.81 4.48 -9.42
CA GLU A 270 -6.56 5.38 -8.54
C GLU A 270 -5.88 6.75 -8.44
N ALA A 271 -6.66 7.81 -8.30
CA ALA A 271 -6.27 9.21 -8.34
C ALA A 271 -5.84 9.76 -9.72
N ILE A 272 -5.55 8.93 -10.71
CA ILE A 272 -5.15 9.36 -12.07
C ILE A 272 -6.15 8.96 -13.15
N THR A 273 -7.31 8.42 -12.78
CA THR A 273 -8.42 8.16 -13.71
C THR A 273 -9.26 9.42 -13.96
N ALA A 274 -10.06 9.37 -15.01
CA ALA A 274 -11.00 10.46 -15.33
C ALA A 274 -11.98 10.77 -14.18
N TRP A 275 -12.24 9.77 -13.32
CA TRP A 275 -13.13 9.91 -12.17
C TRP A 275 -12.48 10.71 -11.03
N ASP A 276 -11.23 10.40 -10.69
CA ASP A 276 -10.58 10.91 -9.48
C ASP A 276 -9.70 12.14 -9.74
N PHE A 277 -9.08 12.24 -10.93
CA PHE A 277 -8.10 13.27 -11.21
C PHE A 277 -8.70 14.68 -11.20
N ALA A 278 -8.11 15.58 -10.42
CA ALA A 278 -8.64 16.91 -10.17
C ALA A 278 -8.38 17.89 -11.31
N TYR A 279 -7.25 17.80 -11.98
CA TYR A 279 -6.78 18.79 -12.93
C TYR A 279 -7.20 18.46 -14.36
N ARG A 280 -7.46 19.49 -15.18
CA ARG A 280 -7.95 19.32 -16.55
C ARG A 280 -7.24 20.26 -17.53
N PRO A 281 -5.92 20.13 -17.71
CA PRO A 281 -5.26 20.83 -18.81
C PRO A 281 -5.79 20.31 -20.14
N ALA A 282 -5.71 21.13 -21.20
CA ALA A 282 -6.23 20.77 -22.53
C ALA A 282 -5.50 19.54 -23.13
N ASN A 283 -4.25 19.34 -22.74
CA ASN A 283 -3.46 18.20 -23.19
C ASN A 283 -2.99 17.41 -21.96
N LEU A 284 -3.38 16.14 -21.88
CA LEU A 284 -3.18 15.29 -20.74
C LEU A 284 -2.86 13.85 -21.17
N ASP A 285 -1.89 13.23 -20.51
CA ASP A 285 -1.58 11.82 -20.67
C ASP A 285 -1.19 11.22 -19.31
N LEU A 286 -2.09 10.46 -18.72
CA LEU A 286 -1.88 9.74 -17.47
C LEU A 286 -1.83 8.25 -17.79
N THR A 287 -0.68 7.63 -17.61
CA THR A 287 -0.38 6.27 -18.08
C THR A 287 0.20 5.44 -16.95
N TRP A 288 -0.32 4.22 -16.78
CA TRP A 288 0.33 3.19 -15.98
C TRP A 288 1.28 2.37 -16.85
N VAL A 289 2.51 2.20 -16.35
CA VAL A 289 3.56 1.38 -16.96
C VAL A 289 3.77 0.16 -16.07
N ARG A 290 3.39 -1.01 -16.57
CA ARG A 290 3.52 -2.25 -15.82
C ARG A 290 4.98 -2.69 -15.74
N HIS A 291 5.47 -2.87 -14.52
CA HIS A 291 6.79 -3.44 -14.23
C HIS A 291 6.67 -4.39 -13.06
N GLU A 292 6.76 -5.70 -13.34
CA GLU A 292 6.59 -6.72 -12.31
C GLU A 292 7.78 -6.75 -11.35
N SER A 293 7.46 -6.96 -10.09
CA SER A 293 8.42 -7.29 -9.04
C SER A 293 8.17 -8.71 -8.56
N GLN A 294 9.24 -9.44 -8.27
CA GLN A 294 9.14 -10.76 -7.65
C GLN A 294 8.85 -10.67 -6.15
N VAL A 295 8.96 -9.48 -5.56
CA VAL A 295 8.55 -9.23 -4.18
C VAL A 295 7.02 -9.17 -4.13
N PRO A 296 6.36 -10.02 -3.32
CA PRO A 296 4.92 -10.01 -3.19
C PRO A 296 4.42 -8.66 -2.70
N SER A 297 3.36 -8.18 -3.31
CA SER A 297 2.74 -6.92 -2.95
C SER A 297 1.22 -7.06 -2.88
N GLY A 298 0.59 -6.14 -2.19
CA GLY A 298 -0.85 -6.11 -2.02
C GLY A 298 -1.35 -4.70 -1.69
N TRP A 299 -2.55 -4.65 -1.16
CA TRP A 299 -3.19 -3.37 -0.88
C TRP A 299 -2.81 -2.83 0.50
N TYR A 300 -2.64 -1.55 0.54
CA TYR A 300 -2.40 -0.77 1.73
C TYR A 300 -3.49 0.31 1.80
N ARG A 301 -3.83 0.81 2.97
CA ARG A 301 -4.83 1.87 3.15
C ARG A 301 -4.73 2.93 2.05
N SER A 302 -5.81 3.16 1.31
CA SER A 302 -5.94 4.03 0.14
C SER A 302 -5.20 3.60 -1.14
N VAL A 303 -4.67 2.38 -1.18
CA VAL A 303 -4.11 1.75 -2.38
C VAL A 303 -3.18 2.70 -3.15
N SER A 304 -3.39 2.91 -4.45
CA SER A 304 -2.54 3.78 -5.27
C SER A 304 -2.80 5.28 -5.13
N PHE A 305 -3.79 5.69 -4.35
CA PHE A 305 -3.91 7.12 -4.01
C PHE A 305 -2.63 7.65 -3.33
N ILE A 306 -1.94 6.83 -2.51
CA ILE A 306 -0.71 7.26 -1.83
C ILE A 306 0.35 7.74 -2.83
N PRO A 307 0.88 6.87 -3.71
CA PRO A 307 1.96 7.27 -4.61
C PRO A 307 1.49 8.23 -5.71
N ASN A 308 0.28 8.04 -6.24
CA ASN A 308 -0.22 8.85 -7.34
C ASN A 308 -0.50 10.29 -6.90
N VAL A 309 -1.17 10.48 -5.75
CA VAL A 309 -1.44 11.84 -5.21
C VAL A 309 -0.14 12.52 -4.79
N PHE A 310 0.79 11.79 -4.17
CA PHE A 310 2.09 12.34 -3.82
C PHE A 310 2.81 12.88 -5.06
N ALA A 311 2.90 12.12 -6.13
CA ALA A 311 3.54 12.55 -7.36
C ALA A 311 2.82 13.75 -8.00
N VAL A 312 1.49 13.67 -8.14
CA VAL A 312 0.68 14.74 -8.76
C VAL A 312 0.79 16.03 -7.97
N GLU A 313 0.53 16.00 -6.67
CA GLU A 313 0.46 17.22 -5.85
C GLU A 313 1.83 17.86 -5.64
N SER A 314 2.90 17.06 -5.52
CA SER A 314 4.26 17.56 -5.48
C SER A 314 4.65 18.23 -6.80
N PHE A 315 4.30 17.62 -7.93
CA PHE A 315 4.59 18.19 -9.23
C PHE A 315 3.76 19.47 -9.52
N MET A 316 2.54 19.56 -9.00
CA MET A 316 1.73 20.80 -9.08
C MET A 316 2.40 21.96 -8.31
N ASP A 317 3.08 21.70 -7.19
CA ASP A 317 3.88 22.70 -6.48
C ASP A 317 5.09 23.14 -7.29
N GLU A 318 5.81 22.20 -7.91
CA GLU A 318 6.94 22.52 -8.79
C GLU A 318 6.52 23.34 -10.02
N LEU A 319 5.37 23.01 -10.62
CA LEU A 319 4.79 23.78 -11.72
C LEU A 319 4.38 25.18 -11.27
N ALA A 320 3.76 25.34 -10.11
CA ALA A 320 3.39 26.64 -9.55
C ALA A 320 4.63 27.49 -9.29
N HIS A 321 5.66 26.92 -8.66
CA HIS A 321 6.95 27.57 -8.46
C HIS A 321 7.60 27.94 -9.80
N GLY A 322 7.57 27.00 -10.75
CA GLY A 322 8.02 27.21 -12.12
C GLY A 322 7.31 28.37 -12.84
N ALA A 323 6.04 28.54 -12.58
CA ALA A 323 5.23 29.64 -13.11
C ALA A 323 5.43 30.97 -12.36
N GLY A 324 6.11 30.96 -11.21
CA GLY A 324 6.18 32.13 -10.32
C GLY A 324 4.85 32.46 -9.68
N GLN A 325 3.97 31.48 -9.48
CA GLN A 325 2.62 31.64 -8.94
C GLN A 325 2.50 31.00 -7.55
N ASP A 326 1.56 31.53 -6.78
CA ASP A 326 1.16 30.94 -5.52
C ASP A 326 0.57 29.53 -5.76
N PRO A 327 0.95 28.48 -4.97
CA PRO A 327 0.50 27.12 -5.16
C PRO A 327 -1.02 26.92 -5.09
N LEU A 328 -1.72 27.68 -4.24
CA LEU A 328 -3.18 27.66 -4.16
C LEU A 328 -3.79 28.27 -5.42
N ALA A 329 -3.33 29.45 -5.82
CA ALA A 329 -3.84 30.14 -7.01
C ALA A 329 -3.62 29.32 -8.28
N PHE A 330 -2.46 28.67 -8.41
CA PHE A 330 -2.14 27.79 -9.54
C PHE A 330 -3.10 26.58 -9.60
N ARG A 331 -3.37 25.91 -8.46
CA ARG A 331 -4.35 24.80 -8.41
C ARG A 331 -5.75 25.25 -8.78
N LEU A 332 -6.23 26.34 -8.20
CA LEU A 332 -7.55 26.89 -8.50
C LEU A 332 -7.73 27.25 -9.96
N ALA A 333 -6.69 27.76 -10.63
CA ALA A 333 -6.73 28.07 -12.06
C ALA A 333 -6.82 26.82 -12.95
N ASN A 334 -6.37 25.66 -12.48
CA ASN A 334 -6.34 24.39 -13.21
C ASN A 334 -7.47 23.40 -12.85
N MET A 335 -8.42 23.79 -11.97
CA MET A 335 -9.53 22.94 -11.53
C MET A 335 -10.88 23.68 -11.48
N GLN A 336 -11.09 24.68 -12.34
CA GLN A 336 -12.30 25.55 -12.32
C GLN A 336 -13.61 24.80 -12.50
N ASP A 337 -13.60 23.67 -13.19
CA ASP A 337 -14.75 22.79 -13.41
C ASP A 337 -14.96 21.75 -12.29
N ARG A 338 -14.26 21.89 -11.16
CA ARG A 338 -14.27 20.97 -10.01
C ARG A 338 -14.75 21.66 -8.72
N PRO A 339 -16.03 22.01 -8.61
CA PRO A 339 -16.51 22.90 -7.54
C PRO A 339 -16.28 22.34 -6.13
N ARG A 340 -16.37 21.03 -5.92
CA ARG A 340 -16.14 20.42 -4.61
C ARG A 340 -14.66 20.44 -4.22
N HIS A 341 -13.72 20.17 -5.15
CA HIS A 341 -12.29 20.36 -4.93
C HIS A 341 -11.95 21.81 -4.59
N VAL A 342 -12.50 22.76 -5.37
CA VAL A 342 -12.31 24.19 -5.15
C VAL A 342 -12.81 24.59 -3.76
N ALA A 343 -13.95 24.06 -3.32
CA ALA A 343 -14.54 24.38 -2.02
C ALA A 343 -13.67 23.89 -0.85
N VAL A 344 -13.23 22.62 -0.86
CA VAL A 344 -12.39 22.09 0.22
C VAL A 344 -11.02 22.76 0.24
N LEU A 345 -10.46 23.07 -0.94
CA LEU A 345 -9.15 23.70 -1.06
C LEU A 345 -9.16 25.13 -0.49
N LYS A 346 -10.15 25.96 -0.89
CA LYS A 346 -10.33 27.32 -0.36
C LYS A 346 -10.57 27.32 1.15
N SER A 347 -11.44 26.43 1.62
CA SER A 347 -11.73 26.33 3.05
C SER A 347 -10.51 25.89 3.89
N ALA A 348 -9.69 24.97 3.37
CA ALA A 348 -8.47 24.55 4.05
C ALA A 348 -7.44 25.69 4.11
N ALA A 349 -7.25 26.41 3.02
CA ALA A 349 -6.36 27.56 2.94
C ALA A 349 -6.77 28.68 3.91
N GLU A 350 -8.05 29.06 3.90
CA GLU A 350 -8.62 30.06 4.82
C GLU A 350 -8.38 29.68 6.29
N ARG A 351 -8.73 28.45 6.67
CA ARG A 351 -8.57 27.93 8.05
C ARG A 351 -7.10 27.79 8.48
N ALA A 352 -6.20 27.60 7.53
CA ALA A 352 -4.75 27.55 7.79
C ALA A 352 -4.12 28.93 7.89
N GLY A 353 -4.82 30.01 7.45
CA GLY A 353 -4.27 31.36 7.35
C GLY A 353 -3.29 31.47 6.20
N TRP A 354 -3.62 30.95 5.01
CA TRP A 354 -2.73 30.90 3.83
C TRP A 354 -2.16 32.27 3.46
N ASP A 355 -3.00 33.29 3.50
CA ASP A 355 -2.62 34.67 3.14
C ASP A 355 -2.02 35.48 4.31
N GLN A 356 -1.80 34.88 5.48
CA GLN A 356 -1.28 35.57 6.65
C GLN A 356 0.25 35.50 6.68
N PRO A 357 0.92 36.53 7.22
CA PRO A 357 2.35 36.46 7.46
C PRO A 357 2.74 35.24 8.32
N LEU A 358 3.76 34.54 7.91
CA LEU A 358 4.27 33.38 8.63
C LEU A 358 5.46 33.79 9.54
N PRO A 359 5.65 33.14 10.67
CA PRO A 359 6.88 33.24 11.45
C PRO A 359 8.12 32.87 10.60
N ASP A 360 9.23 33.51 10.89
CA ASP A 360 10.50 33.22 10.21
C ASP A 360 10.85 31.72 10.32
N GLY A 361 11.36 31.17 9.23
CA GLY A 361 11.74 29.76 9.15
C GLY A 361 10.57 28.77 9.04
N THR A 362 9.34 29.27 8.83
CA THR A 362 8.15 28.43 8.56
C THR A 362 7.66 28.56 7.13
N ALA A 363 6.95 27.54 6.65
CA ALA A 363 6.32 27.50 5.33
C ALA A 363 4.98 26.76 5.39
N LEU A 364 4.13 26.99 4.39
CA LEU A 364 2.91 26.24 4.15
C LEU A 364 3.02 25.42 2.86
N GLY A 365 2.53 24.20 2.90
CA GLY A 365 2.29 23.37 1.72
C GLY A 365 0.81 22.97 1.66
N ILE A 366 0.26 22.79 0.45
CA ILE A 366 -1.14 22.47 0.23
C ILE A 366 -1.30 21.35 -0.79
N ALA A 367 -2.23 20.42 -0.50
CA ALA A 367 -2.58 19.33 -1.41
C ALA A 367 -4.09 19.07 -1.36
N THR A 368 -4.62 18.51 -2.44
CA THR A 368 -6.04 18.10 -2.54
C THR A 368 -6.18 16.78 -3.26
N ASN A 369 -7.20 16.00 -2.90
CA ASN A 369 -7.53 14.76 -3.59
C ASN A 369 -9.03 14.48 -3.54
N GLN A 370 -9.48 13.64 -4.47
CA GLN A 370 -10.77 12.96 -4.43
C GLN A 370 -10.51 11.45 -4.36
N GLY A 371 -11.22 10.77 -3.47
CA GLY A 371 -11.23 9.31 -3.43
C GLY A 371 -12.59 8.81 -2.96
N TYR A 372 -13.13 7.79 -3.66
CA TYR A 372 -14.40 7.15 -3.32
C TYR A 372 -15.55 8.16 -3.07
N THR A 373 -15.65 9.19 -3.92
CA THR A 373 -16.65 10.29 -3.87
C THR A 373 -16.49 11.29 -2.71
N SER A 374 -15.46 11.17 -1.91
CA SER A 374 -15.07 12.13 -0.88
C SER A 374 -13.97 13.05 -1.38
N PHE A 375 -13.98 14.31 -0.96
CA PHE A 375 -13.01 15.34 -1.34
C PHE A 375 -12.27 15.81 -0.10
N ILE A 376 -10.97 15.99 -0.21
CA ILE A 376 -10.11 16.39 0.90
C ILE A 376 -9.12 17.45 0.44
N ALA A 377 -8.83 18.42 1.30
CA ALA A 377 -7.68 19.30 1.17
C ALA A 377 -6.95 19.41 2.50
N ILE A 378 -5.63 19.45 2.43
CA ILE A 378 -4.75 19.50 3.59
C ILE A 378 -3.77 20.66 3.38
N VAL A 379 -3.60 21.48 4.43
CA VAL A 379 -2.51 22.45 4.52
C VAL A 379 -1.59 22.03 5.65
N ALA A 380 -0.32 21.85 5.35
CA ALA A 380 0.73 21.58 6.33
C ALA A 380 1.54 22.86 6.60
N ARG A 381 1.63 23.26 7.88
CA ARG A 381 2.62 24.24 8.31
C ARG A 381 3.84 23.52 8.83
N VAL A 382 4.98 23.84 8.27
CA VAL A 382 6.26 23.22 8.62
C VAL A 382 7.29 24.27 9.01
N SER A 383 8.26 23.87 9.83
CA SER A 383 9.46 24.66 10.13
C SER A 383 10.71 23.84 9.84
N LYS A 384 11.84 24.55 9.65
CA LYS A 384 13.15 23.90 9.52
C LYS A 384 13.94 24.14 10.80
N GLN A 385 14.24 23.05 11.53
CA GLN A 385 15.01 23.10 12.78
C GLN A 385 16.20 22.14 12.64
N ASP A 386 17.40 22.60 12.88
CA ASP A 386 18.65 21.81 12.82
C ASP A 386 18.81 20.98 11.53
N GLY A 387 18.35 21.53 10.40
CA GLY A 387 18.38 20.86 9.10
C GLY A 387 17.22 19.89 8.83
N ALA A 388 16.42 19.55 9.84
CA ALA A 388 15.26 18.66 9.71
C ALA A 388 13.96 19.46 9.52
N ILE A 389 13.00 18.86 8.81
CA ILE A 389 11.64 19.40 8.68
C ILE A 389 10.83 18.96 9.90
N LYS A 390 10.19 19.92 10.57
CA LYS A 390 9.24 19.69 11.64
C LYS A 390 7.84 20.11 11.18
N VAL A 391 6.88 19.24 11.32
CA VAL A 391 5.47 19.56 11.06
C VAL A 391 4.87 20.21 12.30
N GLU A 392 4.48 21.48 12.16
CA GLU A 392 3.93 22.30 13.24
C GLU A 392 2.43 22.11 13.37
N LYS A 393 1.71 22.05 12.24
CA LYS A 393 0.26 21.95 12.18
C LYS A 393 -0.20 21.36 10.86
N LEU A 394 -1.24 20.52 10.93
CA LEU A 394 -2.02 20.10 9.77
C LEU A 394 -3.43 20.70 9.89
N THR A 395 -3.90 21.30 8.82
CA THR A 395 -5.29 21.77 8.68
C THR A 395 -5.93 20.96 7.57
N CYS A 396 -6.99 20.22 7.90
CA CYS A 396 -7.67 19.33 6.97
C CYS A 396 -9.12 19.73 6.83
N VAL A 397 -9.64 19.75 5.60
CA VAL A 397 -11.05 19.94 5.28
C VAL A 397 -11.51 18.78 4.40
N VAL A 398 -12.63 18.18 4.77
CA VAL A 398 -13.22 17.04 4.06
C VAL A 398 -14.67 17.34 3.71
N ASP A 399 -15.04 17.01 2.48
CA ASP A 399 -16.41 16.89 2.00
C ASP A 399 -16.67 15.42 1.65
N CYS A 400 -17.25 14.67 2.58
CA CYS A 400 -17.66 13.29 2.38
C CYS A 400 -19.15 13.14 2.03
N GLY A 401 -19.84 14.23 1.68
CA GLY A 401 -21.28 14.25 1.52
C GLY A 401 -21.99 14.13 2.87
N LEU A 402 -22.89 13.16 3.01
CA LEU A 402 -23.61 12.94 4.28
C LEU A 402 -22.72 12.23 5.29
N ALA A 403 -22.30 12.95 6.34
CA ALA A 403 -21.57 12.37 7.46
C ALA A 403 -22.54 11.66 8.42
N VAL A 404 -22.75 10.35 8.22
CA VAL A 404 -23.62 9.53 9.07
C VAL A 404 -23.08 9.44 10.49
N SER A 405 -21.75 9.38 10.65
CA SER A 405 -21.05 9.38 11.94
C SER A 405 -19.92 10.43 11.90
N PRO A 406 -20.18 11.69 12.30
CA PRO A 406 -19.16 12.74 12.27
C PRO A 406 -17.90 12.39 13.07
N GLY A 407 -18.05 11.82 14.27
CA GLY A 407 -16.91 11.38 15.08
C GLY A 407 -16.07 10.30 14.38
N GLY A 408 -16.72 9.32 13.72
CA GLY A 408 -16.03 8.30 12.92
C GLY A 408 -15.29 8.91 11.71
N VAL A 409 -15.85 9.95 11.08
CA VAL A 409 -15.15 10.68 10.01
C VAL A 409 -13.90 11.36 10.54
N GLU A 410 -13.99 12.06 11.68
CA GLU A 410 -12.83 12.70 12.32
C GLU A 410 -11.74 11.70 12.70
N GLU A 411 -12.09 10.55 13.28
CA GLU A 411 -11.15 9.49 13.62
C GLU A 411 -10.42 8.96 12.37
N GLN A 412 -11.13 8.78 11.25
CA GLN A 412 -10.51 8.35 9.98
C GLN A 412 -9.57 9.42 9.42
N ILE A 413 -9.90 10.70 9.57
CA ILE A 413 -9.03 11.81 9.16
C ILE A 413 -7.77 11.84 10.02
N TYR A 414 -7.89 11.82 11.34
CA TYR A 414 -6.72 11.80 12.23
C TYR A 414 -5.82 10.59 11.97
N GLY A 415 -6.40 9.40 11.84
CA GLY A 415 -5.67 8.21 11.47
C GLY A 415 -4.95 8.35 10.12
N GLY A 416 -5.62 8.87 9.08
CA GLY A 416 -5.05 9.11 7.76
C GLY A 416 -3.90 10.12 7.77
N LEU A 417 -4.04 11.22 8.51
CA LEU A 417 -3.00 12.24 8.66
C LEU A 417 -1.75 11.69 9.35
N MET A 418 -1.93 10.91 10.43
CA MET A 418 -0.80 10.30 11.14
C MET A 418 -0.04 9.28 10.27
N TRP A 419 -0.77 8.49 9.47
CA TRP A 419 -0.14 7.57 8.52
C TRP A 419 0.59 8.33 7.41
N GLY A 420 -0.01 9.39 6.85
CA GLY A 420 0.64 10.25 5.87
C GLY A 420 1.92 10.89 6.39
N LEU A 421 1.94 11.33 7.66
CA LEU A 421 3.14 11.83 8.33
C LEU A 421 4.21 10.73 8.48
N GLY A 422 3.81 9.52 8.88
CA GLY A 422 4.71 8.36 8.94
C GLY A 422 5.39 8.14 7.59
N HIS A 423 4.60 8.09 6.51
CA HIS A 423 5.10 7.92 5.15
C HIS A 423 6.07 9.03 4.71
N ALA A 424 5.78 10.27 5.06
CA ALA A 424 6.58 11.42 4.64
C ALA A 424 7.91 11.54 5.42
N LEU A 425 7.95 11.10 6.68
CA LEU A 425 9.05 11.40 7.58
C LEU A 425 9.90 10.18 7.96
N PHE A 426 9.32 8.97 7.97
CA PHE A 426 9.97 7.82 8.62
C PHE A 426 9.88 6.51 7.82
N ASP A 427 8.73 6.21 7.20
CA ASP A 427 8.47 4.87 6.70
C ASP A 427 9.26 4.57 5.43
N ARG A 428 10.18 3.63 5.52
CA ARG A 428 10.93 3.09 4.39
C ARG A 428 11.26 1.62 4.66
N LEU A 429 11.04 0.77 3.66
CA LEU A 429 11.54 -0.59 3.58
C LEU A 429 12.46 -0.70 2.36
N ASP A 430 13.67 -1.16 2.60
CA ASP A 430 14.70 -1.41 1.59
C ASP A 430 14.91 -2.89 1.38
#